data_93a80d669a39ae8777ecb12bcde93e92
#
_entry.id   93a80d669a39ae8777ecb12bcde93e92
#
_cell.length_a   1.000
_cell.length_b   1.000
_cell.length_c   1.000
_cell.angle_alpha   90.00
_cell.angle_beta   90.00
_cell.angle_gamma   90.00
#
_symmetry.space_group_name_H-M   'P 1'
#
loop_
_entity.id
_entity.type
_entity.pdbx_description
1 polymer ?
#
loop_
_entity_poly.entity_id
_entity_poly.type
_entity_poly.pdbx_seq_one_letter_code
_entity_poly.pdbx_strand_id
1 'polypeptide(L)'
;MDADIVLPKNNEAEFIEIAEKIGINKLYFLYDFDYYDEEKTAKKLEFIKERRNVSVEIGFLADQRNFSRAAKQSKIIVAKSSDKDRFFIESGKIKIIYGFEEIHKRDHLHQRASGLNHILCELASKNNVAVGFCYSVLLSKNHALASILMGRIMQNISLCQKFKVKMVIGSFSEKPFELRQHHDIISLFSIFGINKIKRY
;
A
#
# COMPACT_ATOMS: atom_id res chain seq x y z
N MET A 1 9.53 -4.37 -13.43
CA MET A 1 9.96 -5.12 -12.24
C MET A 1 8.70 -5.42 -11.47
N ASP A 2 8.47 -6.69 -11.15
CA ASP A 2 7.25 -7.07 -10.45
C ASP A 2 7.52 -6.96 -8.96
N ALA A 3 6.89 -5.97 -8.33
CA ALA A 3 7.10 -5.65 -6.92
C ALA A 3 5.76 -5.59 -6.18
N ASP A 4 5.76 -5.96 -4.90
CA ASP A 4 4.59 -5.82 -4.02
C ASP A 4 4.97 -5.23 -2.66
N ILE A 5 3.98 -4.66 -1.98
CA ILE A 5 4.11 -4.03 -0.67
C ILE A 5 3.34 -4.89 0.34
N VAL A 6 4.01 -5.35 1.39
CA VAL A 6 3.46 -6.27 2.38
C VAL A 6 3.79 -5.84 3.81
N LEU A 7 3.02 -6.32 4.78
CA LEU A 7 3.20 -6.06 6.21
C LEU A 7 3.51 -7.37 6.96
N PRO A 8 4.76 -7.83 6.97
CA PRO A 8 5.11 -9.10 7.59
C PRO A 8 4.92 -9.06 9.11
N LYS A 9 4.41 -10.17 9.65
CA LYS A 9 4.25 -10.42 11.09
C LYS A 9 4.97 -11.70 11.47
N ASN A 10 6.32 -11.66 11.48
CA ASN A 10 7.19 -12.81 11.71
C ASN A 10 7.06 -13.95 10.67
N ASN A 11 6.51 -13.67 9.50
CA ASN A 11 6.29 -14.60 8.38
C ASN A 11 7.02 -14.17 7.09
N GLU A 12 8.17 -13.47 7.25
CA GLU A 12 8.97 -12.94 6.15
C GLU A 12 9.41 -14.04 5.17
N ALA A 13 9.79 -15.21 5.71
CA ALA A 13 10.23 -16.35 4.91
C ALA A 13 9.12 -16.88 3.99
N GLU A 14 7.89 -16.96 4.49
CA GLU A 14 6.72 -17.39 3.73
C GLU A 14 6.38 -16.39 2.61
N PHE A 15 6.49 -15.07 2.88
CA PHE A 15 6.30 -14.05 1.86
C PHE A 15 7.30 -14.19 0.72
N ILE A 16 8.57 -14.40 1.04
CA ILE A 16 9.63 -14.56 0.04
C ILE A 16 9.44 -15.86 -0.74
N GLU A 17 9.08 -16.96 -0.07
CA GLU A 17 8.84 -18.24 -0.73
C GLU A 17 7.67 -18.16 -1.73
N ILE A 18 6.56 -17.54 -1.34
CA ILE A 18 5.41 -17.39 -2.22
C ILE A 18 5.73 -16.41 -3.35
N ALA A 19 6.38 -15.27 -3.05
CA ALA A 19 6.79 -14.30 -4.05
C ALA A 19 7.65 -14.95 -5.15
N GLU A 20 8.62 -15.77 -4.77
CA GLU A 20 9.47 -16.50 -5.72
C GLU A 20 8.65 -17.48 -6.59
N LYS A 21 7.72 -18.22 -5.99
CA LYS A 21 6.85 -19.18 -6.70
C LYS A 21 5.95 -18.50 -7.74
N ILE A 22 5.50 -17.27 -7.47
CA ILE A 22 4.60 -16.54 -8.37
C ILE A 22 5.31 -15.49 -9.23
N GLY A 23 6.67 -15.44 -9.19
CA GLY A 23 7.47 -14.58 -10.05
C GLY A 23 7.54 -13.12 -9.62
N ILE A 24 7.29 -12.80 -8.34
CA ILE A 24 7.54 -11.47 -7.77
C ILE A 24 9.03 -11.37 -7.43
N ASN A 25 9.71 -10.39 -8.03
CA ASN A 25 11.16 -10.24 -7.89
C ASN A 25 11.57 -9.28 -6.78
N LYS A 26 10.61 -8.51 -6.24
CA LYS A 26 10.88 -7.50 -5.22
C LYS A 26 9.72 -7.37 -4.25
N LEU A 27 10.04 -7.32 -2.95
CA LEU A 27 9.09 -7.05 -1.88
C LEU A 27 9.51 -5.81 -1.10
N TYR A 28 8.53 -4.97 -0.78
CA TYR A 28 8.67 -3.90 0.19
C TYR A 28 8.04 -4.36 1.50
N PHE A 29 8.87 -4.65 2.49
CA PHE A 29 8.43 -5.02 3.83
C PHE A 29 8.19 -3.76 4.65
N LEU A 30 6.93 -3.52 5.01
CA LEU A 30 6.55 -2.42 5.88
C LEU A 30 6.44 -2.93 7.32
N TYR A 31 7.25 -2.39 8.19
CA TYR A 31 7.18 -2.64 9.62
C TYR A 31 6.59 -1.43 10.34
N ASP A 32 5.85 -1.70 11.40
CA ASP A 32 5.47 -0.62 12.33
C ASP A 32 6.74 -0.08 12.99
N PHE A 33 6.95 1.23 12.87
CA PHE A 33 8.20 1.86 13.31
C PHE A 33 8.48 1.68 14.80
N ASP A 34 7.44 1.70 15.66
CA ASP A 34 7.61 1.61 17.10
C ASP A 34 7.95 0.18 17.59
N TYR A 35 7.68 -0.84 16.75
CA TYR A 35 7.96 -2.26 17.07
C TYR A 35 9.10 -2.85 16.24
N TYR A 36 9.75 -2.03 15.40
CA TYR A 36 10.82 -2.50 14.54
C TYR A 36 12.12 -2.71 15.31
N ASP A 37 12.68 -3.93 15.20
CA ASP A 37 13.99 -4.31 15.73
C ASP A 37 14.93 -4.56 14.55
N GLU A 38 15.86 -3.63 14.33
CA GLU A 38 16.77 -3.65 13.19
C GLU A 38 17.68 -4.88 13.20
N GLU A 39 18.27 -5.22 14.37
CA GLU A 39 19.21 -6.34 14.47
C GLU A 39 18.52 -7.68 14.22
N LYS A 40 17.34 -7.91 14.80
CA LYS A 40 16.57 -9.13 14.58
C LYS A 40 16.12 -9.26 13.15
N THR A 41 15.64 -8.16 12.55
CA THR A 41 15.14 -8.17 11.17
C THR A 41 16.28 -8.37 10.20
N ALA A 42 17.44 -7.71 10.38
CA ALA A 42 18.60 -7.89 9.53
C ALA A 42 19.10 -9.35 9.52
N LYS A 43 19.27 -9.95 10.70
CA LYS A 43 19.71 -11.37 10.82
C LYS A 43 18.74 -12.34 10.13
N LYS A 44 17.42 -12.12 10.29
CA LYS A 44 16.42 -12.93 9.59
C LYS A 44 16.52 -12.79 8.07
N LEU A 45 16.62 -11.56 7.57
CA LEU A 45 16.65 -11.29 6.14
C LEU A 45 17.95 -11.77 5.48
N GLU A 46 19.11 -11.68 6.14
CA GLU A 46 20.35 -12.25 5.64
C GLU A 46 20.23 -13.76 5.42
N PHE A 47 19.77 -14.48 6.43
CA PHE A 47 19.57 -15.94 6.33
C PHE A 47 18.62 -16.35 5.19
N ILE A 48 17.60 -15.52 4.90
CA ILE A 48 16.61 -15.80 3.87
C ILE A 48 17.15 -15.41 2.48
N LYS A 49 17.83 -14.25 2.36
CA LYS A 49 18.39 -13.74 1.10
C LYS A 49 19.45 -14.64 0.49
N GLU A 50 20.28 -15.30 1.30
CA GLU A 50 21.29 -16.26 0.80
C GLU A 50 20.68 -17.44 0.02
N ARG A 51 19.39 -17.68 0.15
CA ARG A 51 18.70 -18.84 -0.40
C ARG A 51 17.65 -18.52 -1.46
N ARG A 52 17.41 -17.24 -1.77
CA ARG A 52 16.27 -16.82 -2.60
C ARG A 52 16.59 -15.63 -3.51
N ASN A 53 15.95 -15.60 -4.68
CA ASN A 53 16.17 -14.58 -5.71
C ASN A 53 15.25 -13.33 -5.59
N VAL A 54 14.57 -13.14 -4.46
CA VAL A 54 13.66 -12.02 -4.24
C VAL A 54 14.38 -10.90 -3.49
N SER A 55 14.45 -9.72 -4.08
CA SER A 55 15.01 -8.55 -3.40
C SER A 55 14.01 -7.99 -2.38
N VAL A 56 14.50 -7.57 -1.22
CA VAL A 56 13.68 -7.00 -0.16
C VAL A 56 14.20 -5.61 0.21
N GLU A 57 13.29 -4.64 0.22
CA GLU A 57 13.53 -3.31 0.79
C GLU A 57 12.64 -3.10 2.02
N ILE A 58 13.19 -2.42 3.03
CA ILE A 58 12.50 -2.13 4.28
C ILE A 58 11.92 -0.71 4.22
N GLY A 59 10.65 -0.60 4.53
CA GLY A 59 9.95 0.65 4.77
C GLY A 59 9.25 0.65 6.11
N PHE A 60 8.72 1.78 6.51
CA PHE A 60 8.01 1.92 7.77
C PHE A 60 6.57 2.37 7.58
N LEU A 61 5.68 1.71 8.30
CA LEU A 61 4.34 2.21 8.55
C LEU A 61 4.44 3.19 9.73
N ALA A 62 4.14 4.45 9.47
CA ALA A 62 4.32 5.52 10.43
C ALA A 62 2.99 6.18 10.80
N ASP A 63 2.88 6.56 12.07
CA ASP A 63 1.81 7.39 12.60
C ASP A 63 2.28 8.84 12.80
N GLN A 64 1.39 9.72 13.29
CA GLN A 64 1.69 11.12 13.51
C GLN A 64 2.82 11.35 14.53
N ARG A 65 3.01 10.44 15.50
CA ARG A 65 3.98 10.60 16.58
C ARG A 65 5.39 10.21 16.17
N ASN A 66 5.51 9.21 15.28
CA ASN A 66 6.78 8.59 14.95
C ASN A 66 7.29 8.89 13.53
N PHE A 67 6.45 9.43 12.60
CA PHE A 67 6.82 9.59 11.18
C PHE A 67 8.11 10.38 10.96
N SER A 68 8.40 11.39 11.79
CA SER A 68 9.62 12.20 11.66
C SER A 68 10.89 11.41 12.03
N ARG A 69 10.78 10.46 12.97
CA ARG A 69 11.86 9.54 13.33
C ARG A 69 12.02 8.45 12.26
N ALA A 70 10.91 7.87 11.81
CA ALA A 70 10.88 6.88 10.75
C ALA A 70 11.53 7.41 9.45
N ALA A 71 11.25 8.67 9.09
CA ALA A 71 11.79 9.32 7.89
C ALA A 71 13.32 9.58 7.93
N LYS A 72 13.96 9.47 9.11
CA LYS A 72 15.42 9.51 9.22
C LYS A 72 16.07 8.16 8.95
N GLN A 73 15.35 7.05 9.19
CA GLN A 73 15.89 5.70 9.04
C GLN A 73 15.60 5.07 7.67
N SER A 74 14.48 5.43 7.02
CA SER A 74 14.15 4.90 5.69
C SER A 74 13.63 6.01 4.77
N LYS A 75 13.85 5.80 3.46
CA LYS A 75 13.25 6.62 2.41
C LYS A 75 11.80 6.19 2.07
N ILE A 76 11.38 5.02 2.55
CA ILE A 76 10.07 4.44 2.25
C ILE A 76 9.20 4.54 3.51
N ILE A 77 8.46 5.64 3.59
CA ILE A 77 7.52 5.87 4.68
C ILE A 77 6.11 5.82 4.11
N VAL A 78 5.30 4.98 4.70
CA VAL A 78 3.92 4.75 4.32
C VAL A 78 3.01 5.07 5.50
N ALA A 79 1.85 5.64 5.26
CA ALA A 79 0.82 5.84 6.28
C ALA A 79 -0.48 5.14 5.86
N LYS A 80 -1.20 4.61 6.84
CA LYS A 80 -2.59 4.19 6.64
C LYS A 80 -3.48 5.42 6.78
N SER A 81 -4.45 5.56 5.89
CA SER A 81 -5.39 6.67 5.87
C SER A 81 -6.18 6.79 7.18
N SER A 82 -6.35 8.01 7.65
CA SER A 82 -6.97 8.38 8.92
C SER A 82 -7.49 9.82 8.88
N ASP A 83 -7.97 10.33 10.01
CA ASP A 83 -8.32 11.75 10.18
C ASP A 83 -7.11 12.71 10.04
N LYS A 84 -5.88 12.18 9.95
CA LYS A 84 -4.62 12.93 9.82
C LYS A 84 -4.06 12.97 8.40
N ASP A 85 -4.80 12.52 7.39
CA ASP A 85 -4.31 12.41 6.01
C ASP A 85 -3.75 13.73 5.48
N ARG A 86 -4.43 14.84 5.74
CA ARG A 86 -3.95 16.16 5.34
C ARG A 86 -2.58 16.49 5.94
N PHE A 87 -2.39 16.23 7.22
CA PHE A 87 -1.11 16.45 7.91
C PHE A 87 0.01 15.63 7.27
N PHE A 88 -0.24 14.35 6.98
CA PHE A 88 0.74 13.48 6.34
C PHE A 88 1.12 13.97 4.94
N ILE A 89 0.13 14.33 4.13
CA ILE A 89 0.36 14.82 2.77
C ILE A 89 1.14 16.14 2.78
N GLU A 90 0.75 17.10 3.63
CA GLU A 90 1.43 18.41 3.74
C GLU A 90 2.86 18.27 4.27
N SER A 91 3.18 17.26 5.06
CA SER A 91 4.54 17.02 5.57
C SER A 91 5.58 16.77 4.47
N GLY A 92 5.16 16.24 3.31
CA GLY A 92 6.02 15.84 2.20
C GLY A 92 7.02 14.71 2.50
N LYS A 93 6.98 14.12 3.71
CA LYS A 93 7.88 13.04 4.13
C LYS A 93 7.32 11.66 3.85
N ILE A 94 6.00 11.54 3.76
CA ILE A 94 5.31 10.29 3.43
C ILE A 94 5.41 10.05 1.92
N LYS A 95 5.69 8.83 1.50
CA LYS A 95 5.74 8.44 0.10
C LYS A 95 4.40 7.93 -0.41
N ILE A 96 3.69 7.17 0.42
CA ILE A 96 2.43 6.53 0.08
C ILE A 96 1.46 6.68 1.24
N ILE A 97 0.19 7.00 0.94
CA ILE A 97 -0.93 6.83 1.87
C ILE A 97 -1.90 5.85 1.23
N TYR A 98 -2.36 4.84 1.99
CA TYR A 98 -3.26 3.80 1.50
C TYR A 98 -4.46 3.59 2.43
N GLY A 99 -5.51 2.92 1.93
CA GLY A 99 -6.66 2.51 2.73
C GLY A 99 -7.73 3.60 2.91
N PHE A 100 -7.78 4.61 2.03
CA PHE A 100 -8.83 5.64 2.04
C PHE A 100 -10.23 5.04 1.97
N GLU A 101 -10.40 4.00 1.16
CA GLU A 101 -11.65 3.30 0.96
C GLU A 101 -12.21 2.62 2.22
N GLU A 102 -11.35 2.36 3.21
CA GLU A 102 -11.71 1.66 4.45
C GLU A 102 -12.14 2.58 5.60
N ILE A 103 -11.89 3.90 5.51
CA ILE A 103 -12.11 4.85 6.62
C ILE A 103 -13.57 4.85 7.09
N HIS A 104 -14.50 4.84 6.16
CA HIS A 104 -15.91 4.97 6.46
C HIS A 104 -16.63 3.61 6.48
N LYS A 105 -17.41 3.36 7.52
CA LYS A 105 -18.17 2.10 7.64
C LYS A 105 -19.28 1.96 6.60
N ARG A 106 -19.92 3.07 6.21
CA ARG A 106 -21.07 3.10 5.27
C ARG A 106 -20.94 4.24 4.30
N ASP A 107 -21.50 4.08 3.12
CA ASP A 107 -21.69 5.17 2.16
C ASP A 107 -22.85 6.07 2.58
N HIS A 108 -22.86 7.30 2.09
CA HIS A 108 -23.98 8.21 2.22
C HIS A 108 -25.09 7.82 1.24
N LEU A 109 -26.32 8.31 1.45
CA LEU A 109 -27.48 7.94 0.64
C LEU A 109 -27.26 8.19 -0.87
N HIS A 110 -26.60 9.28 -1.22
CA HIS A 110 -26.38 9.70 -2.62
C HIS A 110 -24.90 9.82 -3.00
N GLN A 111 -23.97 9.42 -2.13
CA GLN A 111 -22.54 9.59 -2.37
C GLN A 111 -21.74 8.47 -1.68
N ARG A 112 -20.76 7.90 -2.40
CA ARG A 112 -19.80 6.98 -1.80
C ARG A 112 -18.87 7.72 -0.85
N ALA A 113 -18.66 7.12 0.31
CA ALA A 113 -17.71 7.62 1.31
C ALA A 113 -16.31 7.03 1.05
N SER A 114 -15.70 7.41 -0.09
CA SER A 114 -14.43 6.83 -0.55
C SER A 114 -13.19 7.32 0.20
N GLY A 115 -13.35 8.27 1.14
CA GLY A 115 -12.26 8.81 1.96
C GLY A 115 -11.42 9.89 1.26
N LEU A 116 -11.19 9.76 -0.03
CA LEU A 116 -10.41 10.72 -0.81
C LEU A 116 -11.31 11.85 -1.35
N ASN A 117 -10.78 13.07 -1.39
CA ASN A 117 -11.45 14.24 -1.95
C ASN A 117 -10.50 15.07 -2.82
N HIS A 118 -11.04 16.07 -3.53
CA HIS A 118 -10.27 16.92 -4.44
C HIS A 118 -9.14 17.69 -3.73
N ILE A 119 -9.34 18.16 -2.50
CA ILE A 119 -8.33 18.92 -1.73
C ILE A 119 -7.13 18.02 -1.41
N LEU A 120 -7.39 16.81 -0.91
CA LEU A 120 -6.34 15.83 -0.63
C LEU A 120 -5.60 15.42 -1.90
N CYS A 121 -6.31 15.27 -3.02
CA CYS A 121 -5.68 14.96 -4.31
C CYS A 121 -4.76 16.07 -4.80
N GLU A 122 -5.18 17.35 -4.72
CA GLU A 122 -4.34 18.49 -5.10
C GLU A 122 -3.07 18.55 -4.24
N LEU A 123 -3.22 18.39 -2.92
CA LEU A 123 -2.10 18.37 -2.00
C LEU A 123 -1.15 17.18 -2.27
N ALA A 124 -1.69 15.98 -2.50
CA ALA A 124 -0.92 14.79 -2.81
C ALA A 124 -0.12 14.94 -4.11
N SER A 125 -0.76 15.48 -5.15
CA SER A 125 -0.10 15.78 -6.42
C SER A 125 1.05 16.79 -6.23
N LYS A 126 0.80 17.90 -5.51
CA LYS A 126 1.77 18.95 -5.23
C LYS A 126 2.97 18.45 -4.42
N ASN A 127 2.73 17.66 -3.39
CA ASN A 127 3.76 17.16 -2.48
C ASN A 127 4.36 15.82 -2.93
N ASN A 128 3.98 15.31 -4.12
CA ASN A 128 4.50 14.07 -4.68
C ASN A 128 4.25 12.85 -3.78
N VAL A 129 3.13 12.83 -3.07
CA VAL A 129 2.65 11.70 -2.27
C VAL A 129 1.76 10.81 -3.13
N ALA A 130 2.01 9.51 -3.14
CA ALA A 130 1.22 8.56 -3.89
C ALA A 130 0.02 8.06 -3.07
N VAL A 131 -1.09 7.78 -3.76
CA VAL A 131 -2.23 7.06 -3.18
C VAL A 131 -2.05 5.57 -3.44
N GLY A 132 -2.03 4.80 -2.36
CA GLY A 132 -1.92 3.34 -2.39
C GLY A 132 -3.31 2.68 -2.45
N PHE A 133 -3.46 1.71 -3.34
CA PHE A 133 -4.65 0.86 -3.44
C PHE A 133 -4.32 -0.55 -2.97
N CYS A 134 -5.04 -1.00 -1.94
CA CYS A 134 -4.88 -2.31 -1.35
C CYS A 134 -5.80 -3.32 -2.06
N TYR A 135 -5.23 -4.28 -2.80
CA TYR A 135 -6.08 -5.29 -3.42
C TYR A 135 -6.49 -6.42 -2.47
N SER A 136 -5.75 -6.65 -1.39
CA SER A 136 -6.09 -7.74 -0.45
C SER A 136 -7.43 -7.51 0.26
N VAL A 137 -7.88 -6.27 0.40
CA VAL A 137 -9.21 -5.96 0.97
C VAL A 137 -10.36 -6.54 0.12
N LEU A 138 -10.11 -6.76 -1.18
CA LEU A 138 -11.07 -7.34 -2.11
C LEU A 138 -11.13 -8.87 -2.01
N LEU A 139 -10.16 -9.50 -1.34
CA LEU A 139 -10.14 -10.95 -1.09
C LEU A 139 -10.99 -11.35 0.12
N SER A 140 -11.71 -10.39 0.71
CA SER A 140 -12.59 -10.63 1.85
C SER A 140 -13.71 -11.62 1.50
N LYS A 141 -14.03 -12.50 2.44
CA LYS A 141 -15.20 -13.39 2.35
C LYS A 141 -16.55 -12.65 2.41
N ASN A 142 -16.55 -11.40 2.87
CA ASN A 142 -17.73 -10.57 2.87
C ASN A 142 -17.90 -9.87 1.51
N HIS A 143 -18.63 -10.50 0.61
CA HIS A 143 -18.86 -10.02 -0.76
C HIS A 143 -19.57 -8.66 -0.82
N ALA A 144 -20.47 -8.38 0.12
CA ALA A 144 -21.15 -7.07 0.19
C ALA A 144 -20.15 -5.95 0.50
N LEU A 145 -19.25 -6.18 1.47
CA LEU A 145 -18.19 -5.23 1.78
C LEU A 145 -17.21 -5.06 0.61
N ALA A 146 -16.79 -6.17 0.00
CA ALA A 146 -15.90 -6.12 -1.17
C ALA A 146 -16.50 -5.30 -2.31
N SER A 147 -17.80 -5.42 -2.60
CA SER A 147 -18.50 -4.64 -3.63
C SER A 147 -18.51 -3.14 -3.32
N ILE A 148 -18.72 -2.75 -2.05
CA ILE A 148 -18.64 -1.35 -1.61
C ILE A 148 -17.22 -0.81 -1.81
N LEU A 149 -16.20 -1.57 -1.37
CA LEU A 149 -14.80 -1.17 -1.51
C LEU A 149 -14.37 -1.05 -2.97
N MET A 150 -14.79 -1.95 -3.86
CA MET A 150 -14.56 -1.83 -5.30
C MET A 150 -15.09 -0.50 -5.85
N GLY A 151 -16.34 -0.15 -5.51
CA GLY A 151 -16.94 1.11 -5.95
C GLY A 151 -16.19 2.35 -5.43
N ARG A 152 -15.68 2.30 -4.18
CA ARG A 152 -14.87 3.38 -3.59
C ARG A 152 -13.49 3.48 -4.25
N ILE A 153 -12.83 2.33 -4.51
CA ILE A 153 -11.56 2.28 -5.23
C ILE A 153 -11.71 2.90 -6.62
N MET A 154 -12.74 2.54 -7.37
CA MET A 154 -13.01 3.12 -8.70
C MET A 154 -13.17 4.64 -8.64
N GLN A 155 -13.89 5.15 -7.63
CA GLN A 155 -14.05 6.60 -7.43
C GLN A 155 -12.70 7.26 -7.10
N ASN A 156 -11.90 6.68 -6.21
CA ASN A 156 -10.58 7.18 -5.83
C ASN A 156 -9.61 7.18 -7.02
N ILE A 157 -9.63 6.13 -7.84
CA ILE A 157 -8.85 6.06 -9.09
C ILE A 157 -9.21 7.24 -10.03
N SER A 158 -10.51 7.46 -10.25
CA SER A 158 -10.99 8.57 -11.08
C SER A 158 -10.52 9.94 -10.56
N LEU A 159 -10.58 10.15 -9.23
CA LEU A 159 -10.04 11.37 -8.59
C LEU A 159 -8.53 11.49 -8.80
N CYS A 160 -7.77 10.43 -8.54
CA CYS A 160 -6.32 10.44 -8.73
C CYS A 160 -5.92 10.77 -10.16
N GLN A 161 -6.62 10.21 -11.17
CA GLN A 161 -6.40 10.52 -12.57
C GLN A 161 -6.70 11.98 -12.90
N LYS A 162 -7.84 12.49 -12.44
CA LYS A 162 -8.24 13.89 -12.65
C LYS A 162 -7.22 14.89 -12.11
N PHE A 163 -6.67 14.63 -10.92
CA PHE A 163 -5.71 15.51 -10.24
C PHE A 163 -4.25 15.10 -10.45
N LYS A 164 -3.98 14.12 -11.33
CA LYS A 164 -2.63 13.64 -11.67
C LYS A 164 -1.83 13.14 -10.45
N VAL A 165 -2.54 12.56 -9.48
CA VAL A 165 -1.92 11.93 -8.31
C VAL A 165 -1.26 10.62 -8.73
N LYS A 166 -0.07 10.35 -8.21
CA LYS A 166 0.59 9.04 -8.40
C LYS A 166 -0.20 7.96 -7.70
N MET A 167 -0.34 6.82 -8.35
CA MET A 167 -1.05 5.66 -7.82
C MET A 167 -0.09 4.49 -7.67
N VAL A 168 -0.20 3.77 -6.57
CA VAL A 168 0.53 2.54 -6.27
C VAL A 168 -0.50 1.46 -5.94
N ILE A 169 -0.32 0.28 -6.51
CA ILE A 169 -1.15 -0.89 -6.20
C ILE A 169 -0.27 -1.90 -5.50
N GLY A 170 -0.75 -2.46 -4.39
CA GLY A 170 -0.06 -3.49 -3.64
C GLY A 170 -1.02 -4.31 -2.80
N SER A 171 -0.53 -5.41 -2.25
CA SER A 171 -1.36 -6.22 -1.35
C SER A 171 -1.60 -5.51 -0.02
N PHE A 172 -0.59 -4.83 0.51
CA PHE A 172 -0.59 -4.32 1.89
C PHE A 172 -1.08 -5.37 2.88
N SER A 173 -0.78 -6.64 2.60
CA SER A 173 -1.29 -7.77 3.35
C SER A 173 -0.31 -8.24 4.41
N GLU A 174 -0.85 -8.78 5.50
CA GLU A 174 -0.13 -9.48 6.55
C GLU A 174 -0.05 -10.99 6.26
N LYS A 175 -0.74 -11.47 5.21
CA LYS A 175 -0.87 -12.88 4.87
C LYS A 175 -0.19 -13.21 3.55
N PRO A 176 0.82 -14.08 3.53
CA PRO A 176 1.56 -14.45 2.32
C PRO A 176 0.69 -14.98 1.19
N PHE A 177 -0.35 -15.75 1.51
CA PHE A 177 -1.27 -16.32 0.51
C PHE A 177 -2.18 -15.30 -0.19
N GLU A 178 -2.18 -14.06 0.23
CA GLU A 178 -2.89 -12.96 -0.45
C GLU A 178 -2.06 -12.32 -1.55
N LEU A 179 -0.77 -12.66 -1.71
CA LEU A 179 0.04 -12.24 -2.86
C LEU A 179 -0.56 -12.71 -4.18
N ARG A 180 -0.47 -11.89 -5.22
CA ARG A 180 -0.93 -12.18 -6.58
C ARG A 180 0.11 -11.76 -7.59
N GLN A 181 0.12 -12.43 -8.73
CA GLN A 181 0.97 -12.04 -9.85
C GLN A 181 0.61 -10.62 -10.34
N HIS A 182 1.61 -9.89 -10.74
CA HIS A 182 1.44 -8.51 -11.20
C HIS A 182 0.46 -8.39 -12.37
N HIS A 183 0.49 -9.36 -13.29
CA HIS A 183 -0.44 -9.40 -14.43
C HIS A 183 -1.92 -9.47 -13.98
N ASP A 184 -2.23 -10.28 -12.97
CA ASP A 184 -3.60 -10.43 -12.48
C ASP A 184 -4.08 -9.16 -11.80
N ILE A 185 -3.19 -8.53 -11.03
CA ILE A 185 -3.48 -7.25 -10.36
C ILE A 185 -3.74 -6.14 -11.40
N ILE A 186 -2.90 -6.05 -12.43
CA ILE A 186 -3.08 -5.07 -13.51
C ILE A 186 -4.41 -5.32 -14.23
N SER A 187 -4.73 -6.56 -14.53
CA SER A 187 -5.98 -6.92 -15.20
C SER A 187 -7.19 -6.50 -14.39
N LEU A 188 -7.19 -6.76 -13.08
CA LEU A 188 -8.24 -6.32 -12.17
C LEU A 188 -8.37 -4.79 -12.13
N PHE A 189 -7.26 -4.09 -11.92
CA PHE A 189 -7.29 -2.63 -11.80
C PHE A 189 -7.54 -1.89 -13.12
N SER A 190 -7.31 -2.53 -14.26
CA SER A 190 -7.73 -1.99 -15.56
C SER A 190 -9.25 -1.93 -15.67
N ILE A 191 -9.97 -2.91 -15.11
CA ILE A 191 -11.44 -2.89 -15.01
C ILE A 191 -11.91 -1.73 -14.12
N PHE A 192 -11.13 -1.36 -13.10
CA PHE A 192 -11.43 -0.22 -12.23
C PHE A 192 -11.09 1.14 -12.87
N GLY A 193 -10.54 1.15 -14.09
CA GLY A 193 -10.28 2.36 -14.88
C GLY A 193 -8.82 2.82 -14.89
N ILE A 194 -7.87 2.04 -14.38
CA ILE A 194 -6.45 2.38 -14.49
C ILE A 194 -5.91 1.99 -15.87
N ASN A 195 -5.77 2.99 -16.76
CA ASN A 195 -5.29 2.75 -18.11
C ASN A 195 -3.75 2.68 -18.24
N LYS A 196 -2.99 3.21 -17.29
CA LYS A 196 -1.51 3.18 -17.26
C LYS A 196 -1.04 3.16 -15.80
N ILE A 197 -0.50 2.04 -15.38
CA ILE A 197 0.21 1.94 -14.10
C ILE A 197 1.67 2.34 -14.35
N LYS A 198 2.14 3.42 -13.70
CA LYS A 198 3.57 3.67 -13.65
C LYS A 198 4.19 2.65 -12.70
N ARG A 199 5.10 1.83 -13.24
CA ARG A 199 5.90 0.88 -12.46
C ARG A 199 6.81 1.65 -11.50
N TYR A 200 6.89 1.23 -10.26
CA TYR A 200 7.90 1.63 -9.29
C TYR A 200 9.08 0.65 -9.33
#